data_d20cd9d4796f005ae7f11853cf4af48d
#
_entry.id   d20cd9d4796f005ae7f11853cf4af48d
#
_cell.length_a   1.000
_cell.length_b   1.000
_cell.length_c   1.000
_cell.angle_alpha   90.00
_cell.angle_beta   90.00
_cell.angle_gamma   90.00
#
_symmetry.space_group_name_H-M   'P 1'
#
loop_
_entity.id
_entity.type
_entity.pdbx_description
1 polymer ?
#
loop_
_entity_poly.entity_id
_entity_poly.type
_entity_poly.pdbx_seq_one_letter_code
_entity_poly.pdbx_strand_id
1 'polypeptide(L)'
;MKIATFDIETSALAANFGIVLCAVIKPWQGECQVYRLDQLPGARRSDDTKLVETVIAELNQYMILIAHNGVKFDRVFLNTRATKNGTALLNPRGNMIDPVILARKYLRMSYNGLDTIAQYLQTEHQKTPVLGHLWVQAVIDRDEAAMDEIVNHCIEDVYVLEEVANKLVPYVSKINEWGG
;
A
#
# COMPACT_ATOMS: atom_id res chain seq x y z
N MET A 1 -20.78 0.24 3.56
CA MET A 1 -19.50 0.85 3.99
C MET A 1 -18.46 0.41 2.98
N LYS A 2 -17.74 1.36 2.33
CA LYS A 2 -16.69 1.01 1.34
C LYS A 2 -15.37 0.83 2.08
N ILE A 3 -14.76 -0.32 1.95
CA ILE A 3 -13.45 -0.70 2.52
C ILE A 3 -12.53 -1.10 1.38
N ALA A 4 -11.25 -0.77 1.45
CA ALA A 4 -10.23 -1.28 0.54
C ALA A 4 -8.93 -1.59 1.29
N THR A 5 -8.23 -2.63 0.82
CA THR A 5 -6.81 -2.81 1.07
C THR A 5 -6.03 -2.08 -0.01
N PHE A 6 -4.86 -1.56 0.31
CA PHE A 6 -3.97 -0.96 -0.67
C PHE A 6 -2.51 -1.05 -0.25
N ASP A 7 -1.65 -0.97 -1.22
CA ASP A 7 -0.21 -0.91 -1.06
C ASP A 7 0.40 -0.03 -2.15
N ILE A 8 1.56 0.57 -1.90
CA ILE A 8 2.33 1.34 -2.89
C ILE A 8 3.77 0.87 -2.97
N GLU A 9 4.30 0.87 -4.20
CA GLU A 9 5.73 0.68 -4.42
C GLU A 9 6.39 2.00 -4.82
N THR A 10 7.55 2.26 -4.24
CA THR A 10 8.26 3.53 -4.39
C THR A 10 9.71 3.34 -4.79
N SER A 11 10.29 4.28 -5.52
CA SER A 11 11.69 4.21 -5.95
C SER A 11 12.70 4.44 -4.83
N ALA A 12 12.26 4.92 -3.66
CA ALA A 12 13.07 5.11 -2.47
C ALA A 12 12.18 5.20 -1.24
N LEU A 13 12.72 4.92 -0.05
CA LEU A 13 11.96 4.98 1.21
C LEU A 13 11.57 6.41 1.64
N ALA A 14 12.28 7.42 1.16
CA ALA A 14 12.03 8.83 1.50
C ALA A 14 11.40 9.58 0.32
N ALA A 15 10.22 10.15 0.51
CA ALA A 15 9.42 10.79 -0.53
C ALA A 15 10.03 12.06 -1.15
N ASN A 16 11.01 12.68 -0.50
CA ASN A 16 11.75 13.82 -1.07
C ASN A 16 12.78 13.40 -2.14
N PHE A 17 13.19 12.14 -2.14
CA PHE A 17 14.09 11.54 -3.13
C PHE A 17 13.37 10.55 -4.06
N GLY A 18 12.33 9.92 -3.56
CA GLY A 18 11.58 8.89 -4.28
C GLY A 18 10.32 9.41 -4.95
N ILE A 19 9.81 8.58 -5.85
CA ILE A 19 8.52 8.71 -6.54
C ILE A 19 7.72 7.44 -6.34
N VAL A 20 6.40 7.51 -6.49
CA VAL A 20 5.52 6.35 -6.53
C VAL A 20 5.66 5.68 -7.90
N LEU A 21 5.94 4.39 -7.92
CA LEU A 21 6.07 3.57 -9.13
C LEU A 21 4.74 2.93 -9.51
N CYS A 22 4.08 2.34 -8.53
CA CYS A 22 2.72 1.81 -8.68
C CYS A 22 1.98 1.86 -7.35
N ALA A 23 0.67 1.69 -7.46
CA ALA A 23 -0.23 1.45 -6.35
C ALA A 23 -1.23 0.37 -6.76
N VAL A 24 -1.58 -0.49 -5.82
CA VAL A 24 -2.65 -1.46 -5.99
C VAL A 24 -3.72 -1.19 -4.94
N ILE A 25 -4.97 -1.04 -5.39
CA ILE A 25 -6.13 -0.81 -4.54
C ILE A 25 -7.09 -1.97 -4.77
N LYS A 26 -7.41 -2.69 -3.72
CA LYS A 26 -8.32 -3.81 -3.76
C LYS A 26 -9.54 -3.51 -2.89
N PRO A 27 -10.73 -3.26 -3.50
CA PRO A 27 -11.97 -3.24 -2.74
C PRO A 27 -12.12 -4.52 -1.92
N TRP A 28 -12.61 -4.42 -0.71
CA TRP A 28 -12.81 -5.57 0.17
C TRP A 28 -13.62 -6.66 -0.52
N GLN A 29 -13.06 -7.85 -0.65
CA GLN A 29 -13.63 -9.00 -1.38
C GLN A 29 -13.87 -8.75 -2.88
N GLY A 30 -13.28 -7.71 -3.46
CA GLY A 30 -13.36 -7.39 -4.89
C GLY A 30 -12.04 -7.66 -5.62
N GLU A 31 -12.02 -7.33 -6.91
CA GLU A 31 -10.83 -7.41 -7.75
C GLU A 31 -9.90 -6.22 -7.53
N CYS A 32 -8.60 -6.43 -7.61
CA CYS A 32 -7.63 -5.36 -7.47
C CYS A 32 -7.60 -4.44 -8.70
N GLN A 33 -7.34 -3.18 -8.45
CA GLN A 33 -7.11 -2.15 -9.46
C GLN A 33 -5.65 -1.73 -9.37
N VAL A 34 -4.96 -1.75 -10.50
CA VAL A 34 -3.54 -1.45 -10.61
C VAL A 34 -3.34 -0.08 -11.24
N TYR A 35 -2.54 0.75 -10.61
CA TYR A 35 -2.13 2.08 -11.07
C TYR A 35 -0.62 2.10 -11.23
N ARG A 36 -0.13 2.26 -12.46
CA ARG A 36 1.31 2.20 -12.80
C ARG A 36 1.78 3.51 -13.41
N LEU A 37 2.95 3.95 -13.01
CA LEU A 37 3.55 5.18 -13.52
C LEU A 37 3.88 5.09 -15.01
N ASP A 38 4.38 3.95 -15.46
CA ASP A 38 4.83 3.74 -16.84
C ASP A 38 3.68 3.60 -17.85
N GLN A 39 2.45 3.32 -17.39
CA GLN A 39 1.26 3.15 -18.24
C GLN A 39 0.32 4.37 -18.24
N LEU A 40 0.59 5.38 -17.43
CA LEU A 40 -0.25 6.57 -17.41
C LEU A 40 -0.04 7.42 -18.67
N PRO A 41 -1.11 7.79 -19.39
CA PRO A 41 -1.01 8.62 -20.60
C PRO A 41 -0.34 9.96 -20.30
N GLY A 42 0.74 10.26 -21.00
CA GLY A 42 1.50 11.51 -20.86
C GLY A 42 2.34 11.60 -19.58
N ALA A 43 2.43 10.54 -18.78
CA ALA A 43 3.29 10.52 -17.62
C ALA A 43 4.77 10.52 -18.04
N ARG A 44 5.56 11.40 -17.40
CA ARG A 44 7.01 11.31 -17.44
C ARG A 44 7.43 10.32 -16.35
N ARG A 45 8.29 9.36 -16.67
CA ARG A 45 8.75 8.34 -15.69
C ARG A 45 9.46 8.89 -14.45
N SER A 46 9.76 10.20 -14.44
CA SER A 46 10.32 10.92 -13.29
C SER A 46 9.31 11.82 -12.57
N ASP A 47 8.05 11.78 -12.98
CA ASP A 47 6.99 12.66 -12.45
C ASP A 47 5.75 11.82 -12.13
N ASP A 48 5.56 11.56 -10.83
CA ASP A 48 4.44 10.79 -10.30
C ASP A 48 3.20 11.63 -9.96
N THR A 49 3.18 12.91 -10.32
CA THR A 49 2.10 13.84 -9.94
C THR A 49 0.73 13.29 -10.29
N LYS A 50 0.55 12.88 -11.56
CA LYS A 50 -0.73 12.36 -12.04
C LYS A 50 -1.10 11.01 -11.41
N LEU A 51 -0.11 10.15 -11.15
CA LEU A 51 -0.31 8.87 -10.47
C LEU A 51 -0.79 9.11 -9.04
N VAL A 52 -0.09 9.95 -8.29
CA VAL A 52 -0.42 10.29 -6.90
C VAL A 52 -1.81 10.91 -6.81
N GLU A 53 -2.15 11.85 -7.70
CA GLU A 53 -3.47 12.47 -7.77
C GLU A 53 -4.57 11.43 -8.01
N THR A 54 -4.37 10.54 -8.98
CA THR A 54 -5.34 9.49 -9.33
C THR A 54 -5.52 8.51 -8.18
N VAL A 55 -4.43 8.03 -7.60
CA VAL A 55 -4.45 7.08 -6.47
C VAL A 55 -5.15 7.69 -5.26
N ILE A 56 -4.82 8.93 -4.89
CA ILE A 56 -5.46 9.61 -3.76
C ILE A 56 -6.94 9.85 -4.02
N ALA A 57 -7.33 10.24 -5.24
CA ALA A 57 -8.73 10.43 -5.60
C ALA A 57 -9.53 9.13 -5.45
N GLU A 58 -8.96 7.99 -5.85
CA GLU A 58 -9.58 6.68 -5.68
C GLU A 58 -9.65 6.27 -4.20
N LEU A 59 -8.54 6.35 -3.47
CA LEU A 59 -8.50 6.00 -2.04
C LEU A 59 -9.48 6.84 -1.20
N ASN A 60 -9.69 8.10 -1.53
CA ASN A 60 -10.64 8.97 -0.84
C ASN A 60 -12.13 8.58 -1.03
N GLN A 61 -12.44 7.63 -1.91
CA GLN A 61 -13.79 7.09 -2.06
C GLN A 61 -14.14 6.04 -0.99
N TYR A 62 -13.14 5.54 -0.26
CA TYR A 62 -13.32 4.51 0.76
C TYR A 62 -13.40 5.12 2.16
N MET A 63 -14.29 4.57 2.99
CA MET A 63 -14.44 4.98 4.39
C MET A 63 -13.36 4.38 5.29
N ILE A 64 -12.92 3.17 4.97
CA ILE A 64 -11.88 2.46 5.69
C ILE A 64 -10.82 2.02 4.67
N LEU A 65 -9.59 2.34 4.97
CA LEU A 65 -8.42 1.89 4.24
C LEU A 65 -7.61 0.94 5.12
N ILE A 66 -7.09 -0.11 4.52
CA ILE A 66 -6.23 -1.08 5.20
C ILE A 66 -4.89 -1.10 4.47
N ALA A 67 -3.81 -0.82 5.20
CA ALA A 67 -2.46 -0.86 4.65
C ALA A 67 -1.45 -1.28 5.72
N HIS A 68 -0.52 -2.17 5.38
CA HIS A 68 0.50 -2.66 6.30
C HIS A 68 1.59 -1.62 6.51
N ASN A 69 1.76 -1.12 7.73
CA ASN A 69 2.58 0.05 8.05
C ASN A 69 2.13 1.35 7.34
N GLY A 70 0.92 1.34 6.78
CA GLY A 70 0.39 2.41 5.95
C GLY A 70 0.19 3.73 6.67
N VAL A 71 -0.06 3.70 7.98
CA VAL A 71 -0.15 4.92 8.80
C VAL A 71 1.18 5.68 8.82
N LYS A 72 2.31 4.97 8.79
CA LYS A 72 3.65 5.56 8.87
C LYS A 72 4.34 5.70 7.53
N PHE A 73 3.99 4.89 6.54
CA PHE A 73 4.65 4.88 5.25
C PHE A 73 3.72 5.33 4.12
N ASP A 74 2.81 4.51 3.64
CA ASP A 74 2.06 4.75 2.42
C ASP A 74 1.32 6.09 2.42
N ARG A 75 0.52 6.35 3.47
CA ARG A 75 -0.21 7.61 3.62
C ARG A 75 0.73 8.81 3.69
N VAL A 76 1.81 8.68 4.44
CA VAL A 76 2.77 9.78 4.63
C VAL A 76 3.52 10.04 3.32
N PHE A 77 3.93 9.00 2.61
CA PHE A 77 4.59 9.11 1.31
C PHE A 77 3.68 9.79 0.29
N LEU A 78 2.47 9.27 0.10
CA LEU A 78 1.47 9.86 -0.81
C LEU A 78 1.19 11.33 -0.48
N ASN A 79 0.96 11.66 0.78
CA ASN A 79 0.70 13.03 1.20
C ASN A 79 1.91 13.97 1.05
N THR A 80 3.13 13.46 1.23
CA THR A 80 4.34 14.24 0.96
C THR A 80 4.45 14.58 -0.52
N ARG A 81 4.20 13.61 -1.40
CA ARG A 81 4.20 13.83 -2.86
C ARG A 81 3.07 14.79 -3.28
N ALA A 82 1.86 14.57 -2.77
CA ALA A 82 0.71 15.43 -3.05
C ALA A 82 0.94 16.88 -2.58
N THR A 83 1.51 17.07 -1.39
CA THR A 83 1.85 18.41 -0.88
C THR A 83 2.87 19.11 -1.78
N LYS A 84 3.92 18.40 -2.19
CA LYS A 84 4.91 18.95 -3.15
C LYS A 84 4.25 19.37 -4.45
N ASN A 85 3.31 18.60 -4.94
CA ASN A 85 2.68 18.79 -6.24
C ASN A 85 1.46 19.73 -6.20
N GLY A 86 1.03 20.16 -5.00
CA GLY A 86 -0.16 21.01 -4.82
C GLY A 86 -1.48 20.32 -5.14
N THR A 87 -1.54 18.99 -5.02
CA THR A 87 -2.74 18.19 -5.27
C THR A 87 -3.49 17.86 -3.98
N ALA A 88 -4.67 17.24 -4.10
CA ALA A 88 -5.46 16.81 -2.95
C ALA A 88 -4.71 15.82 -2.07
N LEU A 89 -4.91 15.87 -0.77
CA LEU A 89 -4.32 14.94 0.18
C LEU A 89 -5.21 13.71 0.37
N LEU A 90 -4.60 12.58 0.68
CA LEU A 90 -5.31 11.43 1.23
C LEU A 90 -5.90 11.85 2.58
N ASN A 91 -7.23 11.69 2.72
CA ASN A 91 -7.99 12.22 3.84
C ASN A 91 -7.36 11.80 5.19
N PRO A 92 -6.86 12.75 6.00
CA PRO A 92 -6.24 12.43 7.28
C PRO A 92 -7.24 11.90 8.31
N ARG A 93 -8.55 12.12 8.09
CA ARG A 93 -9.64 11.66 8.96
C ARG A 93 -10.20 10.30 8.53
N GLY A 94 -9.76 9.74 7.40
CA GLY A 94 -10.14 8.38 6.99
C GLY A 94 -9.64 7.36 8.02
N ASN A 95 -10.52 6.45 8.41
CA ASN A 95 -10.16 5.35 9.30
C ASN A 95 -9.18 4.43 8.56
N MET A 96 -7.92 4.43 8.97
CA MET A 96 -6.91 3.52 8.44
C MET A 96 -6.65 2.42 9.46
N ILE A 97 -6.90 1.19 9.05
CA ILE A 97 -6.56 -0.01 9.81
C ILE A 97 -5.15 -0.42 9.38
N ASP A 98 -4.26 -0.51 10.36
CA ASP A 98 -2.88 -0.90 10.13
C ASP A 98 -2.58 -2.22 10.88
N PRO A 99 -2.43 -3.34 10.15
CA PRO A 99 -2.15 -4.64 10.74
C PRO A 99 -0.90 -4.68 11.62
N VAL A 100 0.11 -3.84 11.35
CA VAL A 100 1.29 -3.72 12.22
C VAL A 100 0.89 -3.23 13.61
N ILE A 101 0.00 -2.24 13.68
CA ILE A 101 -0.48 -1.70 14.96
C ILE A 101 -1.28 -2.75 15.70
N LEU A 102 -2.17 -3.47 15.00
CA LEU A 102 -2.96 -4.54 15.59
C LEU A 102 -2.08 -5.69 16.10
N ALA A 103 -1.13 -6.15 15.27
CA ALA A 103 -0.23 -7.22 15.66
C ALA A 103 0.60 -6.84 16.90
N ARG A 104 1.13 -5.62 16.96
CA ARG A 104 1.89 -5.14 18.13
C ARG A 104 1.04 -5.05 19.40
N LYS A 105 -0.24 -4.72 19.26
CA LYS A 105 -1.16 -4.54 20.40
C LYS A 105 -1.69 -5.87 20.93
N TYR A 106 -2.04 -6.80 20.05
CA TYR A 106 -2.80 -8.00 20.39
C TYR A 106 -2.05 -9.32 20.20
N LEU A 107 -0.97 -9.33 19.44
CA LEU A 107 -0.11 -10.49 19.21
C LEU A 107 1.27 -10.24 19.79
N ARG A 108 1.94 -11.29 20.27
CA ARG A 108 3.33 -11.23 20.72
C ARG A 108 4.23 -11.91 19.71
N MET A 109 4.62 -11.16 18.67
CA MET A 109 5.42 -11.65 17.57
C MET A 109 6.89 -11.22 17.71
N SER A 110 7.82 -12.01 17.20
CA SER A 110 9.25 -11.65 17.12
C SER A 110 9.50 -10.49 16.16
N TYR A 111 8.73 -10.45 15.07
CA TYR A 111 8.75 -9.40 14.05
C TYR A 111 7.32 -9.19 13.51
N ASN A 112 7.00 -7.96 13.08
CA ASN A 112 5.66 -7.58 12.63
C ASN A 112 5.66 -7.17 11.13
N GLY A 113 6.52 -7.76 10.31
CA GLY A 113 6.43 -7.68 8.86
C GLY A 113 5.22 -8.45 8.34
N LEU A 114 4.69 -8.04 7.19
CA LEU A 114 3.51 -8.67 6.59
C LEU A 114 3.74 -10.17 6.34
N ASP A 115 4.93 -10.53 5.84
CA ASP A 115 5.38 -11.89 5.62
C ASP A 115 5.33 -12.75 6.91
N THR A 116 5.89 -12.23 7.99
CA THR A 116 5.97 -12.93 9.27
C THR A 116 4.56 -13.13 9.86
N ILE A 117 3.71 -12.11 9.78
CA ILE A 117 2.33 -12.21 10.26
C ILE A 117 1.54 -13.20 9.40
N ALA A 118 1.67 -13.14 8.08
CA ALA A 118 0.99 -14.01 7.14
C ALA A 118 1.37 -15.49 7.37
N GLN A 119 2.66 -15.78 7.49
CA GLN A 119 3.15 -17.14 7.78
C GLN A 119 2.60 -17.67 9.10
N TYR A 120 2.66 -16.87 10.17
CA TYR A 120 2.16 -17.27 11.48
C TYR A 120 0.64 -17.52 11.47
N LEU A 121 -0.11 -16.65 10.77
CA LEU A 121 -1.56 -16.77 10.65
C LEU A 121 -1.99 -17.77 9.58
N GLN A 122 -1.06 -18.39 8.84
CA GLN A 122 -1.31 -19.39 7.81
C GLN A 122 -2.31 -18.85 6.75
N THR A 123 -1.97 -17.74 6.12
CA THR A 123 -2.71 -17.21 4.99
C THR A 123 -2.48 -18.07 3.74
N GLU A 124 -3.46 -18.10 2.83
CA GLU A 124 -3.34 -18.84 1.55
C GLU A 124 -2.29 -18.21 0.65
N HIS A 125 -2.37 -16.88 0.48
CA HIS A 125 -1.34 -16.10 -0.20
C HIS A 125 -0.15 -15.87 0.72
N GLN A 126 1.04 -15.89 0.13
CA GLN A 126 2.29 -15.63 0.85
C GLN A 126 3.06 -14.55 0.11
N LYS A 127 3.73 -13.68 0.87
CA LYS A 127 4.57 -12.64 0.30
C LYS A 127 5.74 -13.25 -0.47
N THR A 128 5.94 -12.80 -1.72
CA THR A 128 7.10 -13.18 -2.53
C THR A 128 8.25 -12.20 -2.27
N PRO A 129 9.50 -12.69 -2.09
CA PRO A 129 10.63 -11.80 -1.97
C PRO A 129 10.93 -11.15 -3.33
N VAL A 130 11.08 -9.83 -3.35
CA VAL A 130 11.52 -9.09 -4.52
C VAL A 130 12.99 -8.67 -4.34
N LEU A 131 13.80 -8.88 -5.37
CA LEU A 131 15.21 -8.56 -5.33
C LEU A 131 15.43 -7.05 -5.51
N GLY A 132 16.16 -6.43 -4.59
CA GLY A 132 16.32 -4.97 -4.52
C GLY A 132 16.89 -4.31 -5.79
N HIS A 133 17.59 -5.05 -6.67
CA HIS A 133 18.09 -4.51 -7.94
C HIS A 133 16.96 -4.23 -8.96
N LEU A 134 15.78 -4.86 -8.84
CA LEU A 134 14.65 -4.64 -9.73
C LEU A 134 14.17 -3.19 -9.69
N TRP A 135 14.19 -2.54 -8.51
CA TRP A 135 13.84 -1.12 -8.41
C TRP A 135 14.79 -0.23 -9.21
N VAL A 136 16.09 -0.57 -9.20
CA VAL A 136 17.10 0.15 -10.00
C VAL A 136 16.83 -0.06 -11.49
N GLN A 137 16.60 -1.29 -11.92
CA GLN A 137 16.31 -1.63 -13.31
C GLN A 137 15.02 -0.96 -13.80
N ALA A 138 13.93 -1.02 -13.01
CA ALA A 138 12.66 -0.38 -13.39
C ALA A 138 12.77 1.15 -13.52
N VAL A 139 13.54 1.81 -12.63
CA VAL A 139 13.62 3.27 -12.58
C VAL A 139 14.70 3.82 -13.53
N ILE A 140 15.91 3.26 -13.50
CA ILE A 140 17.06 3.78 -14.24
C ILE A 140 17.09 3.20 -15.65
N ASP A 141 17.02 1.88 -15.78
CA ASP A 141 17.13 1.19 -17.07
C ASP A 141 15.81 1.19 -17.84
N ARG A 142 14.70 1.58 -17.16
CA ARG A 142 13.34 1.56 -17.72
C ARG A 142 12.89 0.17 -18.17
N ASP A 143 13.34 -0.84 -17.45
CA ASP A 143 13.03 -2.23 -17.72
C ASP A 143 11.57 -2.51 -17.37
N GLU A 144 10.78 -2.85 -18.39
CA GLU A 144 9.34 -3.14 -18.23
C GLU A 144 9.12 -4.46 -17.48
N ALA A 145 9.98 -5.47 -17.68
CA ALA A 145 9.88 -6.73 -16.96
C ALA A 145 10.15 -6.54 -15.47
N ALA A 146 11.16 -5.73 -15.10
CA ALA A 146 11.41 -5.38 -13.71
C ALA A 146 10.22 -4.61 -13.09
N MET A 147 9.57 -3.74 -13.87
CA MET A 147 8.37 -3.04 -13.40
C MET A 147 7.19 -3.99 -13.22
N ASP A 148 7.02 -4.98 -14.10
CA ASP A 148 5.99 -6.00 -13.98
C ASP A 148 6.17 -6.85 -12.72
N GLU A 149 7.40 -7.23 -12.38
CA GLU A 149 7.73 -7.94 -11.14
C GLU A 149 7.37 -7.11 -9.89
N ILE A 150 7.69 -5.81 -9.90
CA ILE A 150 7.34 -4.89 -8.80
C ILE A 150 5.81 -4.78 -8.66
N VAL A 151 5.09 -4.66 -9.76
CA VAL A 151 3.62 -4.58 -9.76
C VAL A 151 3.00 -5.89 -9.27
N ASN A 152 3.50 -7.04 -9.73
CA ASN A 152 3.02 -8.34 -9.28
C ASN A 152 3.23 -8.53 -7.77
N HIS A 153 4.38 -8.09 -7.26
CA HIS A 153 4.63 -8.09 -5.82
C HIS A 153 3.60 -7.25 -5.05
N CYS A 154 3.35 -6.02 -5.51
CA CYS A 154 2.35 -5.14 -4.90
C CYS A 154 0.93 -5.75 -4.95
N ILE A 155 0.59 -6.48 -6.03
CA ILE A 155 -0.68 -7.21 -6.14
C ILE A 155 -0.76 -8.32 -5.07
N GLU A 156 0.27 -9.15 -4.98
CA GLU A 156 0.31 -10.23 -3.97
C GLU A 156 0.22 -9.67 -2.55
N ASP A 157 0.92 -8.56 -2.27
CA ASP A 157 0.89 -7.94 -0.94
C ASP A 157 -0.52 -7.50 -0.54
N VAL A 158 -1.36 -6.98 -1.44
CA VAL A 158 -2.75 -6.60 -1.09
C VAL A 158 -3.67 -7.80 -0.86
N TYR A 159 -3.43 -8.94 -1.52
CA TYR A 159 -4.14 -10.18 -1.22
C TYR A 159 -3.75 -10.73 0.15
N VAL A 160 -2.46 -10.85 0.42
CA VAL A 160 -1.94 -11.24 1.74
C VAL A 160 -2.48 -10.31 2.83
N LEU A 161 -2.48 -9.01 2.58
CA LEU A 161 -2.96 -7.99 3.49
C LEU A 161 -4.44 -8.17 3.83
N GLU A 162 -5.30 -8.48 2.85
CA GLU A 162 -6.72 -8.73 3.08
C GLU A 162 -6.93 -9.97 3.95
N GLU A 163 -6.21 -11.05 3.70
CA GLU A 163 -6.31 -12.27 4.51
C GLU A 163 -5.82 -12.06 5.95
N VAL A 164 -4.71 -11.36 6.12
CA VAL A 164 -4.21 -10.96 7.44
C VAL A 164 -5.23 -10.10 8.17
N ALA A 165 -5.80 -9.11 7.48
CA ALA A 165 -6.82 -8.23 8.05
C ALA A 165 -8.06 -9.03 8.47
N ASN A 166 -8.53 -9.99 7.65
CA ASN A 166 -9.64 -10.88 7.99
C ASN A 166 -9.41 -11.65 9.31
N LYS A 167 -8.19 -12.17 9.49
CA LYS A 167 -7.83 -12.90 10.71
C LYS A 167 -7.72 -11.98 11.94
N LEU A 168 -7.49 -10.67 11.72
CA LEU A 168 -7.39 -9.67 12.78
C LEU A 168 -8.73 -8.95 13.07
N VAL A 169 -9.77 -9.15 12.26
CA VAL A 169 -11.12 -8.57 12.47
C VAL A 169 -11.66 -8.74 13.90
N PRO A 170 -11.50 -9.89 14.60
CA PRO A 170 -11.98 -10.03 15.96
C PRO A 170 -11.39 -9.02 16.95
N TYR A 171 -10.20 -8.49 16.67
CA TYR A 171 -9.56 -7.45 17.49
C TYR A 171 -10.05 -6.04 17.11
N VAL A 172 -10.57 -5.87 15.89
CA VAL A 172 -11.11 -4.61 15.38
C VAL A 172 -12.55 -4.38 15.86
N SER A 173 -13.37 -5.44 15.98
CA SER A 173 -14.78 -5.35 16.38
C SER A 173 -14.99 -4.90 17.82
N LYS A 174 -13.95 -4.80 18.64
CA LYS A 174 -13.97 -4.09 19.91
C LYS A 174 -13.89 -2.57 19.69
N ILE A 175 -14.78 -2.07 18.88
CA ILE A 175 -14.84 -0.79 18.16
C ILE A 175 -14.78 0.45 19.06
N ASN A 176 -14.98 0.37 20.34
CA ASN A 176 -14.88 1.52 21.24
C ASN A 176 -13.42 2.03 21.46
N GLU A 177 -12.44 1.37 20.88
CA GLU A 177 -11.03 1.75 20.98
C GLU A 177 -10.49 2.51 19.77
N TRP A 178 -11.29 2.73 18.71
CA TRP A 178 -10.88 3.43 17.51
C TRP A 178 -11.24 4.92 17.50
N GLY A 179 -11.90 5.40 18.54
CA GLY A 179 -12.37 6.77 18.70
C GLY A 179 -11.58 7.59 19.72
N GLY A 180 -10.38 7.18 20.09
CA GLY A 180 -9.51 7.93 20.99
C GLY A 180 -8.36 8.63 20.25
#